data_0db49996569898eddb3fa26a09848f6b
#
_entry.id   0db49996569898eddb3fa26a09848f6b
#
_cell.length_a   1.000
_cell.length_b   1.000
_cell.length_c   1.000
_cell.angle_alpha   90.00
_cell.angle_beta   90.00
_cell.angle_gamma   90.00
#
_symmetry.space_group_name_H-M   'P 1'
#
loop_
_entity.id
_entity.type
_entity.pdbx_description
1 polymer ?
#
loop_
_entity_poly.entity_id
_entity_poly.type
_entity_poly.pdbx_seq_one_letter_code
_entity_poly.pdbx_strand_id
1 'polypeptide(L)'
;MKALSGVVALMCAVGCSGGGGGDGGRPSSGAPSSAPAGSSPASAGKGRVTVAGTLAEGLDSPWGLAALPGGDLLVSSRDGRTVTRVAGEGGAKTPLGEVPGVVPGGEGGLLGLAVREGWVYAYLTSGTDNRIVRMRYGGGAGDRLGAPEPVLTGIPRGRIHDGGRIAFGPDGMLYAGTGETGVTGLAQDRASLGGKILRMTPEGRPAPGNPFPGSVVYSYGHRNVQGLAWDADGRLWAAEFGQNTWDELNLIAPGRNYGWPVVEGRAGRAGFTDPVAQWPTSDASPSGIAYARGAIWMAGLRGERLWRIGLAGAARSGEPEAFLRGEYGRLRTVLADGDGRLWLTTSETDGRGTPGAGDDRILRLEVT
;
A
#
# COMPACT_ATOMS: atom_id res chain seq x y z
N MET A 1 48.65 40.02 0.36
CA MET A 1 48.32 41.44 0.15
C MET A 1 46.88 41.60 0.53
N LYS A 2 46.65 42.12 1.73
CA LYS A 2 45.92 43.36 2.12
C LYS A 2 44.45 43.38 1.60
N ALA A 3 43.46 43.15 2.45
CA ALA A 3 42.86 43.98 3.53
C ALA A 3 41.80 44.95 2.94
N LEU A 4 40.63 45.14 3.43
CA LEU A 4 40.03 45.76 4.61
C LEU A 4 38.48 45.77 4.36
N SER A 5 37.64 45.33 5.26
CA SER A 5 36.93 46.00 6.38
C SER A 5 35.97 47.14 5.97
N GLY A 6 34.75 47.06 6.47
CA GLY A 6 33.74 48.13 6.50
C GLY A 6 32.46 47.74 7.24
N VAL A 7 32.48 47.94 8.56
CA VAL A 7 31.31 47.93 9.47
C VAL A 7 30.73 49.35 9.47
N VAL A 8 29.40 49.52 9.37
CA VAL A 8 28.70 50.70 9.91
C VAL A 8 27.41 50.27 10.55
N ALA A 9 27.38 50.45 11.86
CA ALA A 9 26.17 50.50 12.68
C ALA A 9 25.68 51.94 12.83
N LEU A 10 24.40 52.16 12.88
CA LEU A 10 23.87 53.41 13.43
C LEU A 10 22.58 53.16 14.19
N MET A 11 22.62 53.41 15.49
CA MET A 11 21.51 53.61 16.41
C MET A 11 21.02 55.07 16.35
N CYS A 12 19.76 55.30 16.75
CA CYS A 12 19.20 56.41 17.57
C CYS A 12 17.68 56.32 17.48
N ALA A 13 16.91 56.14 18.48
CA ALA A 13 16.64 56.69 19.80
C ALA A 13 15.49 57.73 19.78
N VAL A 14 14.43 57.38 20.49
CA VAL A 14 13.61 58.11 21.46
C VAL A 14 12.90 59.39 21.06
N GLY A 15 11.58 59.44 21.41
CA GLY A 15 10.79 60.68 21.53
C GLY A 15 9.44 60.40 22.19
N CYS A 16 9.30 60.70 23.49
CA CYS A 16 8.06 60.74 24.27
C CYS A 16 7.39 62.11 24.18
N SER A 17 6.07 62.12 24.43
CA SER A 17 5.20 63.08 25.14
C SER A 17 3.92 63.34 24.36
N GLY A 18 2.73 63.41 24.87
CA GLY A 18 2.19 63.59 26.18
C GLY A 18 0.81 64.20 26.06
N GLY A 19 -0.15 63.72 26.84
CA GLY A 19 -1.18 64.53 27.45
C GLY A 19 -2.51 64.77 26.73
N GLY A 20 -3.60 64.43 27.46
CA GLY A 20 -4.89 65.12 27.29
C GLY A 20 -6.12 64.25 27.49
N GLY A 21 -6.77 64.38 28.62
CA GLY A 21 -7.94 63.62 29.11
C GLY A 21 -9.25 63.97 28.40
N GLY A 22 -10.26 63.14 28.67
CA GLY A 22 -11.66 63.35 28.28
C GLY A 22 -12.53 62.15 28.62
N ASP A 23 -13.33 62.39 29.55
CA ASP A 23 -14.38 61.66 30.26
C ASP A 23 -15.39 60.86 29.44
N GLY A 24 -15.92 59.84 30.02
CA GLY A 24 -17.34 59.45 29.92
C GLY A 24 -17.72 58.36 28.90
N GLY A 25 -18.04 57.20 29.40
CA GLY A 25 -18.89 56.28 28.64
C GLY A 25 -18.60 54.79 28.83
N ARG A 26 -19.22 54.20 29.84
CA ARG A 26 -19.24 52.77 30.03
C ARG A 26 -20.22 52.11 29.03
N PRO A 27 -19.80 51.17 28.19
CA PRO A 27 -20.73 50.20 27.64
C PRO A 27 -20.53 48.83 28.29
N SER A 28 -21.64 48.17 28.39
CA SER A 28 -21.96 46.88 29.00
C SER A 28 -21.01 45.74 28.54
N SER A 29 -20.72 44.88 29.49
CA SER A 29 -20.10 43.57 29.34
C SER A 29 -20.90 42.67 28.38
N GLY A 30 -20.45 42.54 27.14
CA GLY A 30 -20.81 41.44 26.28
C GLY A 30 -19.96 40.22 26.65
N ALA A 31 -20.60 39.14 27.08
CA ALA A 31 -19.96 37.85 27.31
C ALA A 31 -19.28 37.35 26.01
N PRO A 32 -18.11 36.71 26.07
CA PRO A 32 -17.52 36.08 24.90
C PRO A 32 -18.39 34.89 24.47
N SER A 33 -18.86 34.94 23.22
CA SER A 33 -19.51 33.82 22.56
C SER A 33 -18.54 32.62 22.56
N SER A 34 -18.92 31.57 23.24
CA SER A 34 -18.23 30.29 23.23
C SER A 34 -18.24 29.75 21.78
N ALA A 35 -17.06 29.67 21.15
CA ALA A 35 -16.88 28.93 19.94
C ALA A 35 -17.32 27.47 20.17
N PRO A 36 -17.95 26.81 19.20
CA PRO A 36 -18.32 25.40 19.36
C PRO A 36 -17.06 24.60 19.60
N ALA A 37 -17.03 23.83 20.68
CA ALA A 37 -15.99 22.84 20.94
C ALA A 37 -15.89 21.91 19.73
N GLY A 38 -14.73 21.89 19.09
CA GLY A 38 -14.42 20.95 18.03
C GLY A 38 -14.70 19.55 18.57
N SER A 39 -15.57 18.80 17.90
CA SER A 39 -15.81 17.40 18.18
C SER A 39 -14.48 16.66 18.08
N SER A 40 -13.98 16.15 19.20
CA SER A 40 -12.87 15.20 19.21
C SER A 40 -13.21 14.06 18.25
N PRO A 41 -12.28 13.61 17.39
CA PRO A 41 -12.54 12.46 16.53
C PRO A 41 -12.93 11.29 17.43
N ALA A 42 -14.08 10.69 17.15
CA ALA A 42 -14.56 9.52 17.86
C ALA A 42 -13.45 8.46 17.84
N SER A 43 -13.07 7.96 19.00
CA SER A 43 -12.18 6.81 19.11
C SER A 43 -12.82 5.68 18.30
N ALA A 44 -12.12 5.18 17.27
CA ALA A 44 -12.60 4.04 16.53
C ALA A 44 -12.81 2.89 17.52
N GLY A 45 -14.04 2.36 17.59
CA GLY A 45 -14.38 1.23 18.47
C GLY A 45 -13.46 0.03 18.19
N LYS A 46 -13.37 -0.89 19.14
CA LYS A 46 -12.66 -2.16 18.94
C LYS A 46 -13.23 -2.89 17.72
N GLY A 47 -12.33 -3.37 16.86
CA GLY A 47 -12.72 -4.14 15.70
C GLY A 47 -13.23 -5.54 16.06
N ARG A 48 -13.97 -6.13 15.14
CA ARG A 48 -14.37 -7.52 15.17
C ARG A 48 -14.12 -8.15 13.82
N VAL A 49 -13.72 -9.41 13.80
CA VAL A 49 -13.57 -10.25 12.60
C VAL A 49 -14.34 -11.52 12.79
N THR A 50 -15.17 -11.87 11.83
CA THR A 50 -15.84 -13.16 11.76
C THR A 50 -15.51 -13.81 10.42
N VAL A 51 -15.01 -15.04 10.43
CA VAL A 51 -14.84 -15.82 9.19
C VAL A 51 -16.22 -16.37 8.80
N ALA A 52 -16.81 -15.77 7.75
CA ALA A 52 -18.13 -16.14 7.27
C ALA A 52 -18.12 -17.40 6.40
N GLY A 53 -16.95 -17.86 5.98
CA GLY A 53 -16.75 -19.08 5.23
C GLY A 53 -15.51 -19.07 4.36
N THR A 54 -15.22 -20.20 3.74
CA THR A 54 -14.19 -20.38 2.71
C THR A 54 -14.85 -20.34 1.35
N LEU A 55 -14.40 -19.41 0.49
CA LEU A 55 -14.92 -19.32 -0.89
C LEU A 55 -14.28 -20.37 -1.80
N ALA A 56 -12.98 -20.58 -1.70
CA ALA A 56 -12.22 -21.54 -2.50
C ALA A 56 -11.06 -22.13 -1.69
N GLU A 57 -10.70 -23.36 -2.02
CA GLU A 57 -9.61 -24.12 -1.41
C GLU A 57 -8.71 -24.74 -2.48
N GLY A 58 -7.51 -25.22 -2.09
CA GLY A 58 -6.58 -25.88 -2.98
C GLY A 58 -6.06 -24.94 -4.07
N LEU A 59 -5.70 -23.72 -3.70
CA LEU A 59 -5.01 -22.76 -4.56
C LEU A 59 -3.50 -22.98 -4.42
N ASP A 60 -2.78 -22.86 -5.52
CA ASP A 60 -1.31 -22.97 -5.54
C ASP A 60 -0.68 -21.59 -5.48
N SER A 61 0.11 -21.34 -4.46
CA SER A 61 0.87 -20.10 -4.24
C SER A 61 0.09 -18.82 -4.60
N PRO A 62 -1.15 -18.62 -4.09
CA PRO A 62 -1.98 -17.46 -4.46
C PRO A 62 -1.30 -16.18 -4.02
N TRP A 63 -1.12 -15.23 -4.96
CA TRP A 63 -0.42 -13.98 -4.65
C TRP A 63 -1.30 -12.75 -4.86
N GLY A 64 -1.76 -12.49 -6.06
CA GLY A 64 -2.63 -11.37 -6.40
C GLY A 64 -4.10 -11.79 -6.32
N LEU A 65 -4.94 -10.90 -5.83
CA LEU A 65 -6.39 -11.05 -5.83
C LEU A 65 -7.00 -9.77 -6.38
N ALA A 66 -7.92 -9.88 -7.34
CA ALA A 66 -8.63 -8.75 -7.92
C ALA A 66 -10.09 -9.08 -8.12
N ALA A 67 -10.99 -8.14 -7.80
CA ALA A 67 -12.42 -8.30 -8.04
C ALA A 67 -12.76 -7.99 -9.50
N LEU A 68 -13.67 -8.79 -10.07
CA LEU A 68 -14.32 -8.54 -11.33
C LEU A 68 -15.64 -7.78 -11.12
N PRO A 69 -16.08 -6.99 -12.10
CA PRO A 69 -17.47 -6.54 -12.12
C PRO A 69 -18.41 -7.76 -12.04
N GLY A 70 -19.33 -7.75 -11.08
CA GLY A 70 -20.24 -8.89 -10.86
C GLY A 70 -19.87 -9.80 -9.69
N GLY A 71 -18.76 -9.53 -8.99
CA GLY A 71 -18.43 -10.15 -7.70
C GLY A 71 -17.50 -11.38 -7.76
N ASP A 72 -17.16 -11.85 -8.96
CA ASP A 72 -16.14 -12.89 -9.10
C ASP A 72 -14.73 -12.35 -8.81
N LEU A 73 -13.80 -13.24 -8.50
CA LEU A 73 -12.44 -12.90 -8.19
C LEU A 73 -11.47 -13.50 -9.22
N LEU A 74 -10.39 -12.77 -9.50
CA LEU A 74 -9.21 -13.32 -10.16
C LEU A 74 -8.12 -13.54 -9.12
N VAL A 75 -7.47 -14.69 -9.19
CA VAL A 75 -6.32 -15.01 -8.35
C VAL A 75 -5.14 -15.42 -9.22
N SER A 76 -3.95 -14.85 -8.96
CA SER A 76 -2.70 -15.29 -9.59
C SER A 76 -2.04 -16.37 -8.76
N SER A 77 -1.51 -17.41 -9.42
CA SER A 77 -0.57 -18.36 -8.84
C SER A 77 0.85 -17.90 -9.15
N ARG A 78 1.61 -17.55 -8.10
CA ARG A 78 2.98 -17.02 -8.24
C ARG A 78 3.88 -18.01 -9.00
N ASP A 79 3.91 -19.24 -8.54
CA ASP A 79 4.81 -20.28 -9.03
C ASP A 79 4.20 -21.02 -10.23
N GLY A 80 2.88 -21.23 -10.22
CA GLY A 80 2.13 -21.84 -11.32
C GLY A 80 1.96 -20.95 -12.54
N ARG A 81 2.28 -19.65 -12.47
CA ARG A 81 2.21 -18.69 -13.59
C ARG A 81 0.81 -18.51 -14.17
N THR A 82 -0.22 -18.96 -13.48
CA THR A 82 -1.61 -19.01 -13.98
C THR A 82 -2.48 -17.95 -13.30
N VAL A 83 -3.55 -17.57 -14.00
CA VAL A 83 -4.66 -16.83 -13.42
C VAL A 83 -5.88 -17.75 -13.38
N THR A 84 -6.54 -17.77 -12.24
CA THR A 84 -7.79 -18.52 -12.03
C THR A 84 -8.90 -17.53 -11.69
N ARG A 85 -10.05 -17.66 -12.34
CA ARG A 85 -11.30 -17.02 -11.93
C ARG A 85 -11.96 -17.90 -10.87
N VAL A 86 -12.40 -17.27 -9.80
CA VAL A 86 -13.17 -17.89 -8.72
C VAL A 86 -14.52 -17.22 -8.67
N ALA A 87 -15.58 -17.98 -8.84
CA ALA A 87 -16.95 -17.46 -8.77
C ALA A 87 -17.22 -16.91 -7.36
N GLY A 88 -17.76 -15.69 -7.28
CA GLY A 88 -18.04 -15.01 -6.00
C GLY A 88 -19.09 -15.72 -5.16
N GLU A 89 -19.97 -16.49 -5.83
CA GLU A 89 -20.88 -17.42 -5.21
C GLU A 89 -20.47 -18.87 -5.53
N GLY A 90 -20.39 -19.71 -4.48
CA GLY A 90 -20.09 -21.14 -4.62
C GLY A 90 -18.63 -21.48 -4.91
N GLY A 91 -17.75 -20.49 -5.17
CA GLY A 91 -16.29 -20.67 -5.25
C GLY A 91 -15.79 -21.52 -6.41
N ALA A 92 -16.61 -21.75 -7.46
CA ALA A 92 -16.19 -22.54 -8.63
C ALA A 92 -14.94 -21.92 -9.28
N LYS A 93 -13.90 -22.72 -9.48
CA LYS A 93 -12.62 -22.32 -10.05
C LYS A 93 -12.60 -22.59 -11.55
N THR A 94 -12.28 -21.56 -12.34
CA THR A 94 -12.10 -21.64 -13.80
C THR A 94 -10.71 -21.16 -14.16
N PRO A 95 -9.78 -22.04 -14.61
CA PRO A 95 -8.47 -21.62 -15.05
C PRO A 95 -8.57 -20.75 -16.32
N LEU A 96 -7.95 -19.57 -16.30
CA LEU A 96 -7.86 -18.68 -17.47
C LEU A 96 -6.60 -18.92 -18.31
N GLY A 97 -5.65 -19.72 -17.80
CA GLY A 97 -4.43 -20.12 -18.46
C GLY A 97 -3.16 -19.50 -17.84
N GLU A 98 -2.02 -19.87 -18.42
CA GLU A 98 -0.71 -19.31 -18.04
C GLU A 98 -0.54 -17.91 -18.64
N VAL A 99 0.18 -17.06 -17.90
CA VAL A 99 0.64 -15.74 -18.39
C VAL A 99 2.03 -15.92 -19.03
N PRO A 100 2.14 -15.75 -20.34
CA PRO A 100 3.42 -15.92 -21.03
C PRO A 100 4.51 -14.98 -20.53
N GLY A 101 5.76 -15.46 -20.50
CA GLY A 101 6.92 -14.68 -20.10
C GLY A 101 7.20 -14.61 -18.59
N VAL A 102 6.36 -15.22 -17.77
CA VAL A 102 6.62 -15.36 -16.31
C VAL A 102 7.72 -16.38 -16.08
N VAL A 103 8.74 -16.00 -15.31
CA VAL A 103 9.86 -16.85 -14.87
C VAL A 103 9.89 -16.82 -13.34
N PRO A 104 9.23 -17.77 -12.67
CA PRO A 104 9.21 -17.84 -11.21
C PRO A 104 10.61 -18.09 -10.63
N GLY A 105 10.85 -17.61 -9.44
CA GLY A 105 12.08 -17.89 -8.69
C GLY A 105 12.26 -16.95 -7.50
N GLY A 106 12.63 -17.53 -6.36
CA GLY A 106 12.72 -16.76 -5.10
C GLY A 106 11.38 -16.18 -4.68
N GLU A 107 11.25 -14.86 -4.62
CA GLU A 107 10.00 -14.17 -4.34
C GLU A 107 9.26 -13.73 -5.61
N GLY A 108 9.91 -13.83 -6.75
CA GLY A 108 9.37 -13.45 -8.05
C GLY A 108 8.49 -14.53 -8.69
N GLY A 109 7.66 -14.13 -9.65
CA GLY A 109 6.71 -14.98 -10.37
C GLY A 109 5.55 -14.15 -10.92
N LEU A 110 4.35 -14.70 -10.95
CA LEU A 110 3.13 -13.95 -11.27
C LEU A 110 2.55 -13.37 -9.98
N LEU A 111 2.65 -12.06 -9.81
CA LEU A 111 2.40 -11.37 -8.54
C LEU A 111 1.04 -10.66 -8.54
N GLY A 112 1.02 -9.34 -8.42
CA GLY A 112 -0.20 -8.54 -8.28
C GLY A 112 -1.08 -8.54 -9.52
N LEU A 113 -2.39 -8.48 -9.30
CA LEU A 113 -3.41 -8.30 -10.33
C LEU A 113 -4.19 -7.01 -10.07
N ALA A 114 -4.63 -6.35 -11.14
CA ALA A 114 -5.62 -5.29 -11.11
C ALA A 114 -6.52 -5.40 -12.35
N VAL A 115 -7.77 -4.94 -12.23
CA VAL A 115 -8.75 -5.03 -13.34
C VAL A 115 -9.28 -3.64 -13.64
N ARG A 116 -9.36 -3.29 -14.93
CA ARG A 116 -9.97 -2.07 -15.38
C ARG A 116 -10.46 -2.18 -16.83
N GLU A 117 -11.71 -1.84 -17.10
CA GLU A 117 -12.26 -1.62 -18.45
C GLU A 117 -11.99 -2.77 -19.44
N GLY A 118 -12.20 -4.02 -18.99
CA GLY A 118 -11.97 -5.21 -19.81
C GLY A 118 -10.51 -5.60 -19.99
N TRP A 119 -9.63 -5.06 -19.14
CA TRP A 119 -8.24 -5.44 -19.04
C TRP A 119 -7.90 -6.02 -17.67
N VAL A 120 -7.12 -7.07 -17.68
CA VAL A 120 -6.41 -7.60 -16.51
C VAL A 120 -4.96 -7.16 -16.59
N TYR A 121 -4.51 -6.42 -15.60
CA TYR A 121 -3.13 -6.01 -15.40
C TYR A 121 -2.46 -7.00 -14.48
N ALA A 122 -1.23 -7.37 -14.80
CA ALA A 122 -0.44 -8.27 -13.99
C ALA A 122 0.98 -7.73 -13.81
N TYR A 123 1.46 -7.75 -12.59
CA TYR A 123 2.87 -7.58 -12.27
C TYR A 123 3.52 -8.97 -12.31
N LEU A 124 4.61 -9.11 -13.04
CA LEU A 124 5.29 -10.38 -13.19
C LEU A 124 6.81 -10.23 -13.21
N THR A 125 7.49 -11.29 -12.81
CA THR A 125 8.93 -11.46 -12.98
C THR A 125 9.19 -12.18 -14.28
N SER A 126 9.98 -11.55 -15.16
CA SER A 126 10.43 -12.13 -16.43
C SER A 126 11.88 -12.67 -16.33
N GLY A 127 12.44 -13.15 -17.43
CA GLY A 127 13.85 -13.57 -17.50
C GLY A 127 14.84 -12.42 -17.24
N THR A 128 14.45 -11.17 -17.48
CA THR A 128 15.35 -10.01 -17.45
C THR A 128 14.98 -8.95 -16.40
N ASP A 129 13.71 -8.77 -16.09
CA ASP A 129 13.19 -7.70 -15.23
C ASP A 129 11.90 -8.13 -14.55
N ASN A 130 11.43 -7.34 -13.58
CA ASN A 130 10.04 -7.30 -13.22
C ASN A 130 9.32 -6.31 -14.13
N ARG A 131 8.08 -6.60 -14.49
CA ARG A 131 7.30 -5.77 -15.40
C ARG A 131 5.81 -5.82 -15.13
N ILE A 132 5.10 -4.83 -15.67
CA ILE A 132 3.64 -4.83 -15.69
C ILE A 132 3.20 -5.05 -17.13
N VAL A 133 2.28 -6.00 -17.30
CA VAL A 133 1.61 -6.28 -18.57
C VAL A 133 0.10 -6.11 -18.39
N ARG A 134 -0.63 -5.96 -19.50
CA ARG A 134 -2.10 -6.03 -19.50
C ARG A 134 -2.57 -7.03 -20.55
N MET A 135 -3.69 -7.65 -20.29
CA MET A 135 -4.28 -8.68 -21.14
C MET A 135 -5.77 -8.42 -21.29
N ARG A 136 -6.30 -8.54 -22.49
CA ARG A 136 -7.75 -8.44 -22.71
C ARG A 136 -8.47 -9.57 -21.98
N TYR A 137 -9.61 -9.23 -21.39
CA TYR A 137 -10.50 -10.18 -20.74
C TYR A 137 -11.96 -9.74 -20.83
N GLY A 138 -12.78 -10.53 -21.50
CA GLY A 138 -14.19 -10.20 -21.72
C GLY A 138 -15.10 -10.45 -20.53
N GLY A 139 -14.65 -11.23 -19.54
CA GLY A 139 -15.37 -11.50 -18.30
C GLY A 139 -16.36 -12.67 -18.37
N GLY A 140 -16.52 -13.32 -19.52
CA GLY A 140 -17.39 -14.47 -19.70
C GLY A 140 -16.85 -15.78 -19.12
N ALA A 141 -17.72 -16.75 -18.86
CA ALA A 141 -17.34 -18.04 -18.28
C ALA A 141 -16.40 -18.89 -19.16
N GLY A 142 -16.36 -18.65 -20.46
CA GLY A 142 -15.46 -19.34 -21.41
C GLY A 142 -14.25 -18.49 -21.84
N ASP A 143 -14.15 -17.26 -21.33
CA ASP A 143 -13.09 -16.34 -21.74
C ASP A 143 -11.74 -16.76 -21.18
N ARG A 144 -10.70 -16.51 -21.98
CA ARG A 144 -9.29 -16.61 -21.59
C ARG A 144 -8.67 -15.23 -21.61
N LEU A 145 -7.52 -15.12 -20.95
CA LEU A 145 -6.70 -13.92 -21.06
C LEU A 145 -6.14 -13.81 -22.48
N GLY A 146 -6.19 -12.62 -23.04
CA GLY A 146 -5.51 -12.29 -24.29
C GLY A 146 -4.00 -12.34 -24.16
N ALA A 147 -3.28 -12.10 -25.26
CA ALA A 147 -1.83 -11.96 -25.23
C ALA A 147 -1.39 -10.79 -24.33
N PRO A 148 -0.30 -10.94 -23.57
CA PRO A 148 0.19 -9.87 -22.71
C PRO A 148 0.79 -8.72 -23.54
N GLU A 149 0.30 -7.49 -23.29
CA GLU A 149 0.84 -6.25 -23.81
C GLU A 149 1.68 -5.57 -22.73
N PRO A 150 2.93 -5.14 -23.01
CA PRO A 150 3.73 -4.42 -22.03
C PRO A 150 3.10 -3.08 -21.63
N VAL A 151 3.05 -2.80 -20.32
CA VAL A 151 2.65 -1.51 -19.75
C VAL A 151 3.89 -0.79 -19.20
N LEU A 152 4.68 -1.46 -18.37
CA LEU A 152 5.94 -0.94 -17.84
C LEU A 152 6.96 -2.09 -17.78
N THR A 153 8.18 -1.82 -18.22
CA THR A 153 9.32 -2.76 -18.20
C THR A 153 10.51 -2.14 -17.48
N GLY A 154 11.54 -2.94 -17.20
CA GLY A 154 12.79 -2.44 -16.63
C GLY A 154 12.74 -2.21 -15.10
N ILE A 155 11.74 -2.73 -14.40
CA ILE A 155 11.76 -2.76 -12.94
C ILE A 155 12.83 -3.81 -12.53
N PRO A 156 13.79 -3.47 -11.65
CA PRO A 156 14.78 -4.45 -11.20
C PRO A 156 14.15 -5.72 -10.65
N ARG A 157 14.76 -6.87 -10.93
CA ARG A 157 14.37 -8.17 -10.40
C ARG A 157 15.47 -8.76 -9.53
N GLY A 158 15.11 -9.57 -8.54
CA GLY A 158 16.03 -10.27 -7.68
C GLY A 158 15.57 -11.68 -7.31
N ARG A 159 16.27 -12.29 -6.38
CA ARG A 159 15.79 -13.50 -5.70
C ARG A 159 14.86 -13.16 -4.54
N ILE A 160 14.93 -11.92 -4.06
CA ILE A 160 14.16 -11.36 -2.96
C ILE A 160 13.74 -9.93 -3.30
N HIS A 161 12.72 -9.44 -2.62
CA HIS A 161 12.25 -8.06 -2.66
C HIS A 161 11.86 -7.60 -4.08
N ASP A 162 11.01 -8.39 -4.73
CA ASP A 162 10.50 -8.06 -6.05
C ASP A 162 9.27 -7.10 -6.01
N GLY A 163 8.76 -6.78 -4.81
CA GLY A 163 7.57 -5.96 -4.67
C GLY A 163 6.33 -6.67 -5.19
N GLY A 164 5.63 -6.05 -6.14
CA GLY A 164 4.64 -6.75 -6.97
C GLY A 164 3.19 -6.31 -6.77
N ARG A 165 2.85 -5.52 -5.77
CA ARG A 165 1.48 -5.05 -5.60
C ARG A 165 1.15 -3.97 -6.63
N ILE A 166 0.06 -4.16 -7.37
CA ILE A 166 -0.51 -3.14 -8.27
C ILE A 166 -1.97 -2.88 -7.91
N ALA A 167 -2.42 -1.65 -8.07
CA ALA A 167 -3.82 -1.27 -7.91
C ALA A 167 -4.11 0.04 -8.65
N PHE A 168 -5.36 0.23 -9.08
CA PHE A 168 -5.83 1.51 -9.57
C PHE A 168 -6.25 2.40 -8.41
N GLY A 169 -5.73 3.63 -8.39
CA GLY A 169 -6.14 4.64 -7.44
C GLY A 169 -7.49 5.29 -7.80
N PRO A 170 -8.08 6.07 -6.87
CA PRO A 170 -9.32 6.80 -7.12
C PRO A 170 -9.18 7.85 -8.24
N ASP A 171 -7.96 8.25 -8.56
CA ASP A 171 -7.62 9.13 -9.68
C ASP A 171 -7.54 8.40 -11.03
N GLY A 172 -7.81 7.10 -11.06
CA GLY A 172 -7.77 6.26 -12.24
C GLY A 172 -6.37 5.90 -12.74
N MET A 173 -5.32 6.28 -12.02
CA MET A 173 -3.94 5.93 -12.36
C MET A 173 -3.58 4.55 -11.79
N LEU A 174 -2.68 3.84 -12.47
CA LEU A 174 -2.12 2.59 -11.99
C LEU A 174 -0.94 2.88 -11.05
N TYR A 175 -0.99 2.30 -9.86
CA TYR A 175 0.11 2.36 -8.89
C TYR A 175 0.77 0.99 -8.77
N ALA A 176 2.08 0.99 -8.50
CA ALA A 176 2.83 -0.24 -8.26
C ALA A 176 3.83 -0.06 -7.12
N GLY A 177 3.85 -1.02 -6.19
CA GLY A 177 4.88 -1.15 -5.18
C GLY A 177 6.00 -2.04 -5.71
N THR A 178 7.26 -1.57 -5.61
CA THR A 178 8.44 -2.32 -6.05
C THR A 178 9.39 -2.58 -4.89
N GLY A 179 10.27 -3.54 -5.04
CA GLY A 179 11.33 -3.83 -4.08
C GLY A 179 12.71 -3.44 -4.60
N GLU A 180 13.67 -3.35 -3.70
CA GLU A 180 15.05 -2.99 -4.02
C GLU A 180 15.93 -4.19 -4.41
N THR A 181 15.36 -5.39 -4.44
CA THR A 181 15.94 -6.64 -4.97
C THR A 181 17.23 -7.11 -4.27
N GLY A 182 17.47 -6.67 -3.03
CA GLY A 182 18.71 -6.92 -2.27
C GLY A 182 19.84 -5.93 -2.60
N VAL A 183 19.60 -4.98 -3.53
CA VAL A 183 20.54 -3.89 -3.86
C VAL A 183 20.03 -2.61 -3.22
N THR A 184 20.30 -2.43 -1.94
CA THR A 184 19.66 -1.41 -1.09
C THR A 184 19.78 0.01 -1.62
N GLY A 185 20.87 0.35 -2.32
CA GLY A 185 21.08 1.68 -2.93
C GLY A 185 20.03 2.05 -3.98
N LEU A 186 19.39 1.07 -4.62
CA LEU A 186 18.33 1.33 -5.61
C LEU A 186 17.16 2.10 -4.99
N ALA A 187 16.87 1.91 -3.71
CA ALA A 187 15.79 2.59 -3.03
C ALA A 187 15.94 4.13 -3.04
N GLN A 188 17.17 4.63 -2.90
CA GLN A 188 17.48 6.07 -2.90
C GLN A 188 17.76 6.63 -4.30
N ASP A 189 18.11 5.78 -5.26
CA ASP A 189 18.33 6.20 -6.65
C ASP A 189 16.99 6.44 -7.38
N ARG A 190 16.65 7.70 -7.65
CA ARG A 190 15.42 8.10 -8.35
C ARG A 190 15.39 7.76 -9.84
N ALA A 191 16.52 7.38 -10.43
CA ALA A 191 16.56 6.87 -11.80
C ALA A 191 16.19 5.39 -11.87
N SER A 192 16.33 4.64 -10.75
CA SER A 192 15.90 3.26 -10.62
C SER A 192 14.42 3.14 -10.31
N LEU A 193 13.76 2.11 -10.83
CA LEU A 193 12.38 1.74 -10.49
C LEU A 193 12.29 0.80 -9.28
N GLY A 194 13.42 0.34 -8.72
CA GLY A 194 13.47 -0.53 -7.53
C GLY A 194 13.33 0.26 -6.22
N GLY A 195 12.59 -0.29 -5.25
CA GLY A 195 12.37 0.34 -3.94
C GLY A 195 11.54 1.62 -4.02
N LYS A 196 10.44 1.58 -4.77
CA LYS A 196 9.58 2.71 -5.10
C LYS A 196 8.10 2.40 -4.93
N ILE A 197 7.31 3.46 -4.83
CA ILE A 197 5.93 3.42 -5.31
C ILE A 197 5.92 4.19 -6.63
N LEU A 198 5.40 3.53 -7.66
CA LEU A 198 5.27 4.06 -9.01
C LEU A 198 3.82 4.50 -9.23
N ARG A 199 3.60 5.54 -10.06
CA ARG A 199 2.27 6.02 -10.47
C ARG A 199 2.31 6.36 -11.96
N MET A 200 1.43 5.73 -12.73
CA MET A 200 1.41 5.82 -14.19
C MET A 200 -0.01 5.79 -14.73
N THR A 201 -0.16 6.21 -15.99
CA THR A 201 -1.41 6.00 -16.71
C THR A 201 -1.66 4.50 -16.94
N PRO A 202 -2.88 4.08 -17.29
CA PRO A 202 -3.16 2.68 -17.65
C PRO A 202 -2.27 2.12 -18.78
N GLU A 203 -1.65 3.02 -19.59
CA GLU A 203 -0.71 2.66 -20.67
C GLU A 203 0.75 2.73 -20.25
N GLY A 204 1.06 2.94 -18.96
CA GLY A 204 2.41 2.93 -18.42
C GLY A 204 3.20 4.23 -18.56
N ARG A 205 2.57 5.33 -19.02
CA ARG A 205 3.24 6.63 -19.10
C ARG A 205 3.25 7.31 -17.73
N PRO A 206 4.23 8.19 -17.44
CA PRO A 206 4.21 9.01 -16.24
C PRO A 206 2.86 9.72 -16.08
N ALA A 207 2.23 9.56 -14.92
CA ALA A 207 0.93 10.16 -14.66
C ALA A 207 1.05 11.70 -14.52
N PRO A 208 0.05 12.46 -14.99
CA PRO A 208 0.03 13.90 -14.76
C PRO A 208 0.12 14.23 -13.27
N GLY A 209 0.92 15.22 -12.91
CA GLY A 209 1.12 15.64 -11.52
C GLY A 209 2.06 14.76 -10.70
N ASN A 210 2.79 13.83 -11.33
CA ASN A 210 3.88 13.13 -10.65
C ASN A 210 4.95 14.12 -10.16
N PRO A 211 5.57 13.86 -8.99
CA PRO A 211 6.50 14.79 -8.35
C PRO A 211 7.82 14.96 -9.10
N PHE A 212 8.18 13.99 -9.96
CA PHE A 212 9.42 14.02 -10.74
C PHE A 212 9.05 14.08 -12.23
N PRO A 213 9.34 15.18 -12.94
CA PRO A 213 8.97 15.36 -14.35
C PRO A 213 9.47 14.21 -15.23
N GLY A 214 8.59 13.66 -16.06
CA GLY A 214 8.90 12.57 -16.97
C GLY A 214 9.13 11.19 -16.32
N SER A 215 8.93 11.05 -15.01
CA SER A 215 9.14 9.82 -14.25
C SER A 215 7.83 9.22 -13.75
N VAL A 216 7.75 7.89 -13.74
CA VAL A 216 6.68 7.15 -13.08
C VAL A 216 6.88 7.04 -11.56
N VAL A 217 8.03 7.45 -11.02
CA VAL A 217 8.33 7.40 -9.58
C VAL A 217 7.42 8.38 -8.84
N TYR A 218 6.68 7.87 -7.84
CA TYR A 218 5.78 8.66 -7.00
C TYR A 218 6.37 8.92 -5.61
N SER A 219 6.95 7.90 -4.99
CA SER A 219 7.74 7.99 -3.76
C SER A 219 8.93 7.04 -3.81
N TYR A 220 9.92 7.22 -2.93
CA TYR A 220 11.16 6.47 -2.96
C TYR A 220 11.68 6.19 -1.53
N GLY A 221 12.77 5.42 -1.44
CA GLY A 221 13.31 5.02 -0.14
C GLY A 221 12.51 3.90 0.50
N HIS A 222 11.93 3.01 -0.30
CA HIS A 222 11.21 1.82 0.13
C HIS A 222 12.10 0.57 0.00
N ARG A 223 11.86 -0.43 0.86
CA ARG A 223 12.57 -1.71 0.78
C ARG A 223 11.81 -2.72 -0.07
N ASN A 224 10.58 -3.08 0.30
CA ASN A 224 9.80 -4.09 -0.40
C ASN A 224 8.30 -3.88 -0.16
N VAL A 225 7.67 -3.11 -1.02
CA VAL A 225 6.26 -2.73 -0.89
C VAL A 225 5.36 -3.83 -1.46
N GLN A 226 4.51 -4.44 -0.63
CA GLN A 226 3.57 -5.48 -1.05
C GLN A 226 2.10 -5.16 -0.75
N GLY A 227 1.80 -4.02 -0.14
CA GLY A 227 0.44 -3.58 0.15
C GLY A 227 0.19 -2.16 -0.32
N LEU A 228 -0.94 -1.92 -1.00
CA LEU A 228 -1.43 -0.59 -1.41
C LEU A 228 -2.94 -0.53 -1.16
N ALA A 229 -3.40 0.55 -0.54
CA ALA A 229 -4.83 0.82 -0.35
C ALA A 229 -5.09 2.33 -0.26
N TRP A 230 -6.31 2.74 -0.54
CA TRP A 230 -6.77 4.12 -0.33
C TRP A 230 -7.85 4.16 0.73
N ASP A 231 -7.76 5.14 1.62
CA ASP A 231 -8.81 5.39 2.58
C ASP A 231 -9.97 6.21 1.98
N ALA A 232 -10.99 6.51 2.79
CA ALA A 232 -12.18 7.22 2.33
C ALA A 232 -11.90 8.65 1.84
N ASP A 233 -10.80 9.25 2.28
CA ASP A 233 -10.37 10.59 1.84
C ASP A 233 -9.43 10.53 0.62
N GLY A 234 -9.20 9.32 0.06
CA GLY A 234 -8.34 9.11 -1.09
C GLY A 234 -6.84 9.15 -0.78
N ARG A 235 -6.43 9.06 0.48
CA ARG A 235 -5.03 8.99 0.87
C ARG A 235 -4.48 7.59 0.64
N LEU A 236 -3.30 7.52 0.02
CA LEU A 236 -2.62 6.26 -0.27
C LEU A 236 -1.86 5.74 0.95
N TRP A 237 -2.12 4.50 1.30
CA TRP A 237 -1.44 3.73 2.32
C TRP A 237 -0.62 2.62 1.68
N ALA A 238 0.56 2.35 2.23
CA ALA A 238 1.41 1.25 1.78
C ALA A 238 1.96 0.46 2.94
N ALA A 239 2.03 -0.86 2.78
CA ALA A 239 2.70 -1.74 3.72
C ALA A 239 3.96 -2.31 3.08
N GLU A 240 5.05 -2.34 3.86
CA GLU A 240 6.33 -2.82 3.40
C GLU A 240 7.11 -3.59 4.47
N PHE A 241 7.94 -4.51 4.00
CA PHE A 241 8.80 -5.32 4.84
C PHE A 241 10.05 -4.55 5.25
N GLY A 242 10.35 -4.57 6.54
CA GLY A 242 11.65 -4.22 7.05
C GLY A 242 12.70 -5.31 6.83
N GLN A 243 13.94 -5.05 7.27
CA GLN A 243 15.01 -6.03 7.16
C GLN A 243 15.11 -6.91 8.39
N ASN A 244 15.38 -6.30 9.53
CA ASN A 244 15.66 -7.02 10.77
C ASN A 244 14.89 -6.46 11.96
N THR A 245 14.39 -5.24 11.87
CA THR A 245 13.85 -4.50 13.00
C THR A 245 12.37 -4.19 12.81
N TRP A 246 12.00 -3.43 11.77
CA TRP A 246 10.67 -2.85 11.66
C TRP A 246 10.02 -3.05 10.30
N ASP A 247 8.92 -3.78 10.29
CA ASP A 247 7.92 -3.72 9.22
C ASP A 247 7.07 -2.47 9.38
N GLU A 248 6.54 -1.92 8.28
CA GLU A 248 5.95 -0.58 8.27
C GLU A 248 4.59 -0.50 7.59
N LEU A 249 3.72 0.35 8.14
CA LEU A 249 2.57 0.91 7.44
C LEU A 249 2.80 2.41 7.25
N ASN A 250 2.88 2.84 6.02
CA ASN A 250 3.20 4.19 5.59
C ASN A 250 1.99 4.91 5.00
N LEU A 251 1.81 6.18 5.34
CA LEU A 251 0.96 7.12 4.60
C LEU A 251 1.79 7.75 3.49
N ILE A 252 1.42 7.51 2.24
CA ILE A 252 2.23 7.85 1.09
C ILE A 252 1.87 9.24 0.54
N ALA A 253 2.88 10.07 0.38
CA ALA A 253 2.78 11.37 -0.25
C ALA A 253 3.76 11.52 -1.43
N PRO A 254 3.41 12.31 -2.47
CA PRO A 254 4.24 12.46 -3.65
C PRO A 254 5.60 13.07 -3.32
N GLY A 255 6.66 12.50 -3.92
CA GLY A 255 8.04 13.01 -3.80
C GLY A 255 8.71 12.72 -2.46
N ARG A 256 8.05 12.07 -1.51
CA ARG A 256 8.62 11.79 -0.19
C ARG A 256 9.58 10.61 -0.21
N ASN A 257 10.58 10.70 0.68
CA ASN A 257 11.58 9.67 0.95
C ASN A 257 11.21 8.93 2.24
N TYR A 258 11.03 7.62 2.16
CA TYR A 258 10.66 6.75 3.30
C TYR A 258 11.86 6.13 4.01
N GLY A 259 13.07 6.47 3.57
CA GLY A 259 14.29 6.38 4.35
C GLY A 259 15.15 5.15 4.11
N TRP A 260 14.62 4.05 3.61
CA TRP A 260 15.41 2.85 3.35
C TRP A 260 16.55 3.11 2.32
N PRO A 261 17.79 2.63 2.52
CA PRO A 261 18.31 1.86 3.67
C PRO A 261 18.92 2.73 4.77
N VAL A 262 18.79 4.05 4.73
CA VAL A 262 19.43 5.00 5.64
C VAL A 262 18.80 4.96 7.03
N VAL A 263 17.49 4.73 7.07
CA VAL A 263 16.68 4.50 8.28
C VAL A 263 15.73 3.34 8.05
N GLU A 264 15.35 2.64 9.12
CA GLU A 264 14.34 1.60 9.20
C GLU A 264 13.43 1.91 10.38
N GLY A 265 12.11 2.00 10.15
CA GLY A 265 11.16 2.42 11.16
C GLY A 265 11.19 3.93 11.46
N ARG A 266 10.59 4.30 12.58
CA ARG A 266 10.52 5.69 13.03
C ARG A 266 11.89 6.17 13.50
N ALA A 267 12.45 7.12 12.79
CA ALA A 267 13.74 7.70 13.11
C ALA A 267 13.67 9.18 13.53
N GLY A 268 12.56 9.88 13.25
CA GLY A 268 12.42 11.32 13.50
C GLY A 268 13.46 12.15 12.75
N ARG A 269 14.03 11.62 11.67
CA ARG A 269 15.17 12.21 10.99
C ARG A 269 14.70 13.12 9.85
N ALA A 270 15.20 14.36 9.86
CA ALA A 270 14.88 15.34 8.80
C ALA A 270 15.22 14.80 7.40
N GLY A 271 14.31 15.03 6.44
CA GLY A 271 14.43 14.55 5.07
C GLY A 271 13.81 13.18 4.81
N PHE A 272 13.40 12.46 5.85
CA PHE A 272 12.69 11.18 5.75
C PHE A 272 11.28 11.30 6.33
N THR A 273 10.40 10.40 5.89
CA THR A 273 9.02 10.30 6.37
C THR A 273 8.89 9.05 7.21
N ASP A 274 8.51 9.22 8.47
CA ASP A 274 8.32 8.12 9.40
C ASP A 274 7.03 7.34 9.13
N PRO A 275 7.01 6.01 9.37
CA PRO A 275 5.80 5.20 9.28
C PRO A 275 4.74 5.61 10.32
N VAL A 276 3.47 5.44 9.95
CA VAL A 276 2.33 5.66 10.85
C VAL A 276 2.23 4.55 11.90
N ALA A 277 2.56 3.32 11.50
CA ALA A 277 2.68 2.19 12.41
C ALA A 277 3.87 1.31 12.01
N GLN A 278 4.46 0.62 12.97
CA GLN A 278 5.55 -0.31 12.76
C GLN A 278 5.46 -1.50 13.71
N TRP A 279 6.00 -2.63 13.28
CA TRP A 279 6.01 -3.90 14.02
C TRP A 279 7.39 -4.55 13.95
N PRO A 280 7.79 -5.31 14.98
CA PRO A 280 8.90 -6.24 14.83
C PRO A 280 8.68 -7.16 13.63
N THR A 281 9.73 -7.46 12.86
CA THR A 281 9.62 -8.28 11.64
C THR A 281 9.14 -9.72 11.90
N SER A 282 9.17 -10.18 13.17
CA SER A 282 8.55 -11.43 13.60
C SER A 282 7.02 -11.39 13.62
N ASP A 283 6.43 -10.19 13.80
CA ASP A 283 5.02 -10.04 14.13
C ASP A 283 4.13 -9.72 12.93
N ALA A 284 4.71 -9.27 11.82
CA ALA A 284 3.95 -8.91 10.64
C ALA A 284 4.45 -9.60 9.36
N SER A 285 5.56 -9.19 8.76
CA SER A 285 5.89 -9.47 7.36
C SER A 285 4.68 -9.11 6.47
N PRO A 286 4.35 -7.79 6.38
CA PRO A 286 3.09 -7.32 5.85
C PRO A 286 3.01 -7.44 4.34
N SER A 287 1.96 -8.06 3.81
CA SER A 287 1.74 -8.15 2.37
C SER A 287 0.54 -7.30 1.95
N GLY A 288 -0.55 -7.89 1.50
CA GLY A 288 -1.70 -7.13 1.04
C GLY A 288 -2.38 -6.34 2.15
N ILE A 289 -2.87 -5.15 1.79
CA ILE A 289 -3.72 -4.32 2.65
C ILE A 289 -4.99 -3.91 1.93
N ALA A 290 -6.04 -3.63 2.71
CA ALA A 290 -7.29 -3.04 2.21
C ALA A 290 -7.85 -2.06 3.24
N TYR A 291 -8.60 -1.05 2.77
CA TYR A 291 -9.35 -0.16 3.63
C TYR A 291 -10.81 -0.60 3.71
N ALA A 292 -11.30 -0.80 4.91
CA ALA A 292 -12.71 -1.05 5.18
C ALA A 292 -13.09 -0.58 6.60
N ARG A 293 -14.30 -0.06 6.76
CA ARG A 293 -14.87 0.32 8.07
C ARG A 293 -13.95 1.23 8.91
N GLY A 294 -13.34 2.23 8.28
CA GLY A 294 -12.48 3.22 8.98
C GLY A 294 -11.12 2.68 9.41
N ALA A 295 -10.68 1.55 8.87
CA ALA A 295 -9.41 0.93 9.22
C ALA A 295 -8.67 0.39 7.99
N ILE A 296 -7.34 0.33 8.09
CA ILE A 296 -6.51 -0.51 7.22
C ILE A 296 -6.46 -1.92 7.82
N TRP A 297 -6.79 -2.90 6.99
CA TRP A 297 -6.65 -4.32 7.28
C TRP A 297 -5.42 -4.85 6.55
N MET A 298 -4.51 -5.51 7.27
CA MET A 298 -3.19 -5.88 6.75
C MET A 298 -2.91 -7.35 7.03
N ALA A 299 -2.64 -8.10 5.97
CA ALA A 299 -2.27 -9.51 6.05
C ALA A 299 -0.79 -9.67 6.44
N GLY A 300 -0.53 -10.46 7.48
CA GLY A 300 0.79 -10.80 7.96
C GLY A 300 1.21 -12.20 7.53
N LEU A 301 2.33 -12.31 6.81
CA LEU A 301 2.86 -13.61 6.40
C LEU A 301 3.54 -14.34 7.56
N ARG A 302 4.68 -13.82 8.03
CA ARG A 302 5.41 -14.45 9.14
C ARG A 302 4.67 -14.33 10.47
N GLY A 303 3.92 -13.21 10.63
CA GLY A 303 3.14 -12.96 11.83
C GLY A 303 1.87 -13.81 11.92
N GLU A 304 1.46 -14.48 10.83
CA GLU A 304 0.29 -15.39 10.76
C GLU A 304 -0.96 -14.79 11.39
N ARG A 305 -1.27 -13.54 11.03
CA ARG A 305 -2.41 -12.81 11.57
C ARG A 305 -2.91 -11.72 10.63
N LEU A 306 -4.15 -11.34 10.85
CA LEU A 306 -4.75 -10.17 10.22
C LEU A 306 -4.67 -8.99 11.21
N TRP A 307 -3.99 -7.93 10.81
CA TRP A 307 -3.93 -6.70 11.57
C TRP A 307 -5.04 -5.74 11.18
N ARG A 308 -5.64 -5.05 12.16
CA ARG A 308 -6.52 -3.90 11.98
C ARG A 308 -5.84 -2.66 12.54
N ILE A 309 -5.71 -1.64 11.73
CA ILE A 309 -5.19 -0.33 12.11
C ILE A 309 -6.30 0.69 11.90
N GLY A 310 -6.98 1.06 12.98
CA GLY A 310 -8.00 2.10 12.94
C GLY A 310 -7.39 3.43 12.50
N LEU A 311 -8.12 4.22 11.70
CA LEU A 311 -7.66 5.51 11.22
C LEU A 311 -8.44 6.67 11.86
N ALA A 312 -7.73 7.75 12.14
CA ALA A 312 -8.26 9.06 12.49
C ALA A 312 -7.60 10.09 11.55
N GLY A 313 -8.17 10.27 10.37
CA GLY A 313 -7.55 11.06 9.32
C GLY A 313 -6.24 10.43 8.84
N ALA A 314 -5.17 11.19 8.84
CA ALA A 314 -3.83 10.76 8.41
C ALA A 314 -3.04 9.99 9.50
N ALA A 315 -3.62 9.78 10.66
CA ALA A 315 -2.99 9.10 11.79
C ALA A 315 -3.74 7.82 12.16
N ARG A 316 -3.09 6.94 12.90
CA ARG A 316 -3.76 5.79 13.50
C ARG A 316 -4.65 6.22 14.67
N SER A 317 -5.77 5.52 14.84
CA SER A 317 -6.68 5.66 15.98
C SER A 317 -6.46 4.47 16.92
N GLY A 318 -5.72 4.68 18.01
CA GLY A 318 -5.39 3.64 18.96
C GLY A 318 -4.26 2.70 18.50
N GLU A 319 -4.07 1.60 19.24
CA GLU A 319 -3.07 0.59 18.89
C GLU A 319 -3.61 -0.41 17.86
N PRO A 320 -2.73 -0.96 16.97
CA PRO A 320 -3.14 -2.01 16.06
C PRO A 320 -3.69 -3.24 16.78
N GLU A 321 -4.77 -3.80 16.25
CA GLU A 321 -5.42 -5.00 16.78
C GLU A 321 -5.09 -6.19 15.89
N ALA A 322 -4.85 -7.38 16.47
CA ALA A 322 -4.53 -8.59 15.74
C ALA A 322 -5.61 -9.66 15.89
N PHE A 323 -6.01 -10.23 14.75
CA PHE A 323 -7.04 -11.25 14.60
C PHE A 323 -6.49 -12.50 13.89
N LEU A 324 -7.19 -13.62 13.98
CA LEU A 324 -6.88 -14.88 13.29
C LEU A 324 -5.45 -15.37 13.55
N ARG A 325 -4.92 -15.18 14.75
CA ARG A 325 -3.53 -15.52 15.10
C ARG A 325 -3.26 -17.00 15.01
N GLY A 326 -2.44 -17.44 14.04
CA GLY A 326 -2.08 -18.84 13.83
C GLY A 326 -3.23 -19.74 13.36
N GLU A 327 -4.46 -19.20 13.17
CA GLU A 327 -5.62 -20.02 12.81
C GLU A 327 -5.58 -20.50 11.35
N TYR A 328 -4.99 -19.69 10.48
CA TYR A 328 -4.91 -19.93 9.02
C TYR A 328 -3.48 -19.81 8.48
N GLY A 329 -2.48 -19.86 9.39
CA GLY A 329 -1.09 -19.70 9.03
C GLY A 329 -0.79 -18.35 8.35
N ARG A 330 0.03 -18.38 7.33
CA ARG A 330 0.52 -17.22 6.58
C ARG A 330 -0.62 -16.58 5.79
N LEU A 331 -0.81 -15.27 5.96
CA LEU A 331 -1.85 -14.49 5.27
C LEU A 331 -1.20 -13.54 4.25
N ARG A 332 -1.72 -13.50 3.01
CA ARG A 332 -1.05 -12.74 1.94
C ARG A 332 -1.85 -11.55 1.43
N THR A 333 -3.03 -11.74 0.91
CA THR A 333 -3.76 -10.65 0.26
C THR A 333 -5.09 -10.40 0.94
N VAL A 334 -5.34 -9.15 1.28
CA VAL A 334 -6.64 -8.64 1.70
C VAL A 334 -7.22 -7.81 0.56
N LEU A 335 -8.48 -8.05 0.24
CA LEU A 335 -9.25 -7.27 -0.74
C LEU A 335 -10.59 -6.90 -0.10
N ALA A 336 -10.94 -5.61 -0.09
CA ALA A 336 -12.26 -5.16 0.34
C ALA A 336 -13.25 -5.26 -0.83
N ASP A 337 -14.45 -5.76 -0.57
CA ASP A 337 -15.57 -5.60 -1.49
C ASP A 337 -16.31 -4.27 -1.21
N GLY A 338 -17.18 -3.86 -2.12
CA GLY A 338 -17.92 -2.60 -2.00
C GLY A 338 -18.82 -2.53 -0.77
N ASP A 339 -19.17 -3.66 -0.15
CA ASP A 339 -20.06 -3.76 1.01
C ASP A 339 -19.29 -3.73 2.35
N GLY A 340 -17.97 -3.62 2.31
CA GLY A 340 -17.10 -3.56 3.49
C GLY A 340 -16.82 -4.93 4.12
N ARG A 341 -17.05 -6.03 3.38
CA ARG A 341 -16.52 -7.35 3.68
C ARG A 341 -15.10 -7.45 3.14
N LEU A 342 -14.35 -8.43 3.62
CA LEU A 342 -12.99 -8.70 3.15
C LEU A 342 -12.88 -10.10 2.57
N TRP A 343 -12.10 -10.21 1.50
CA TRP A 343 -11.54 -11.45 1.01
C TRP A 343 -10.09 -11.54 1.47
N LEU A 344 -9.71 -12.70 2.01
CA LEU A 344 -8.37 -12.92 2.55
C LEU A 344 -7.81 -14.21 1.95
N THR A 345 -6.60 -14.15 1.36
CA THR A 345 -5.90 -15.36 0.92
C THR A 345 -4.90 -15.83 1.97
N THR A 346 -4.83 -17.14 2.17
CA THR A 346 -3.71 -17.78 2.86
C THR A 346 -2.49 -17.90 1.92
N SER A 347 -1.33 -18.34 2.41
CA SER A 347 -0.08 -18.47 1.65
C SER A 347 0.85 -19.53 2.25
N GLU A 348 0.31 -20.71 2.50
CA GLU A 348 1.07 -21.83 3.06
C GLU A 348 1.88 -22.56 1.99
N THR A 349 1.42 -22.53 0.71
CA THR A 349 2.09 -23.21 -0.42
C THR A 349 3.21 -22.35 -1.06
N ASP A 350 3.58 -21.20 -0.47
CA ASP A 350 4.60 -20.27 -1.03
C ASP A 350 6.06 -20.74 -0.79
N GLY A 351 6.27 -21.96 -0.30
CA GLY A 351 7.59 -22.52 0.00
C GLY A 351 8.18 -22.09 1.34
N ARG A 352 7.46 -21.30 2.13
CA ARG A 352 7.84 -20.85 3.49
C ARG A 352 6.83 -21.24 4.57
N GLY A 353 5.66 -21.74 4.16
CA GLY A 353 4.62 -22.24 5.03
C GLY A 353 4.68 -23.75 5.23
N THR A 354 3.68 -24.29 5.92
CA THR A 354 3.48 -25.72 6.13
C THR A 354 2.07 -26.08 5.67
N PRO A 355 1.87 -26.37 4.35
CA PRO A 355 0.54 -26.58 3.81
C PRO A 355 -0.21 -27.72 4.50
N GLY A 356 -1.43 -27.45 4.92
CA GLY A 356 -2.40 -28.42 5.42
C GLY A 356 -3.41 -28.81 4.34
N ALA A 357 -4.35 -29.66 4.70
CA ALA A 357 -5.44 -30.07 3.80
C ALA A 357 -6.28 -28.84 3.40
N GLY A 358 -6.48 -28.61 2.10
CA GLY A 358 -7.26 -27.53 1.53
C GLY A 358 -6.50 -26.19 1.36
N ASP A 359 -5.22 -26.10 1.75
CA ASP A 359 -4.43 -24.90 1.49
C ASP A 359 -4.02 -24.79 0.01
N ASP A 360 -3.91 -23.58 -0.56
CA ASP A 360 -4.29 -22.29 0.06
C ASP A 360 -5.76 -21.96 -0.23
N ARG A 361 -6.26 -20.98 0.52
CA ARG A 361 -7.71 -20.65 0.58
C ARG A 361 -7.98 -19.19 0.28
N ILE A 362 -9.21 -18.91 -0.15
CA ILE A 362 -9.83 -17.57 -0.08
C ILE A 362 -10.90 -17.62 1.01
N LEU A 363 -10.69 -16.86 2.06
CA LEU A 363 -11.65 -16.71 3.16
C LEU A 363 -12.51 -15.47 2.94
N ARG A 364 -13.80 -15.57 3.31
CA ARG A 364 -14.73 -14.44 3.38
C ARG A 364 -14.83 -13.98 4.83
N LEU A 365 -14.53 -12.69 5.07
CA LEU A 365 -14.55 -12.10 6.40
C LEU A 365 -15.62 -11.01 6.48
N GLU A 366 -16.32 -10.97 7.60
CA GLU A 366 -17.15 -9.85 8.02
C GLU A 366 -16.36 -9.06 9.08
N VAL A 367 -16.27 -7.72 8.90
CA VAL A 367 -15.45 -6.86 9.75
C VAL A 367 -16.21 -5.61 10.20
N THR A 368 -15.89 -5.13 11.42
CA THR A 368 -16.45 -3.90 12.00
C THR A 368 -15.34 -3.02 12.59
#